data_13e7ef75f717d700793789b74c042013
#
_entry.id   13e7ef75f717d700793789b74c042013
#
_cell.length_a   1.000
_cell.length_b   1.000
_cell.length_c   1.000
_cell.angle_alpha   90.00
_cell.angle_beta   90.00
_cell.angle_gamma   90.00
#
_symmetry.space_group_name_H-M   'P 1'
#
loop_
_entity.id
_entity.type
_entity.pdbx_description
1 polymer ?
#
loop_
_entity_poly.entity_id
_entity_poly.type
_entity_poly.pdbx_seq_one_letter_code
_entity_poly.pdbx_strand_id
1 'polypeptide(L)'
;MIDRFAHTNKLSNANPTVKVVVSLVMLLSVFFINEPLYMAGVFGVMVGCTLLWAKIPVRIYLHTLIFDSLFIIPGALALLFTISSGTSGSGDYLFAFDFFQFTIGITTTNLVLASLVFCRAMSGVSCMLFLIYTTPVMQIAGVMKKAHISNTFLEIFILTYRFIFDYWDKIKLMATAQELRFGYRNLRVAIQSIAMMLSNLFLMAIQSYEEMTQTLELKQYQGDFHVSYRKGLKND
;
A
#
# COMPACT_ATOMS: atom_id res chain seq x y z
N MET A 1 8.90 -4.05 8.50
CA MET A 1 10.22 -3.69 7.93
C MET A 1 10.19 -2.36 7.17
N ILE A 2 9.18 -2.08 6.36
CA ILE A 2 9.06 -0.85 5.53
C ILE A 2 9.01 0.42 6.39
N ASP A 3 8.25 0.40 7.48
CA ASP A 3 8.11 1.54 8.40
C ASP A 3 9.45 1.97 9.05
N ARG A 4 10.39 1.03 9.21
CA ARG A 4 11.74 1.33 9.69
C ARG A 4 12.48 2.29 8.75
N PHE A 5 12.30 2.15 7.43
CA PHE A 5 12.93 3.04 6.44
C PHE A 5 12.28 4.43 6.45
N ALA A 6 10.97 4.51 6.72
CA ALA A 6 10.28 5.79 6.86
C ALA A 6 10.80 6.62 8.05
N HIS A 7 11.29 5.97 9.10
CA HIS A 7 11.89 6.65 10.26
C HIS A 7 13.37 7.01 10.10
N THR A 8 14.13 6.28 9.25
CA THR A 8 15.59 6.44 9.13
C THR A 8 16.02 7.26 7.91
N ASN A 9 15.10 7.69 7.06
CA ASN A 9 15.41 8.44 5.84
C ASN A 9 15.75 9.92 6.14
N LYS A 10 16.52 10.56 5.24
CA LYS A 10 16.88 11.98 5.36
C LYS A 10 15.68 12.94 5.32
N LEU A 11 14.58 12.53 4.69
CA LEU A 11 13.36 13.33 4.61
C LEU A 11 12.46 13.18 5.85
N SER A 12 12.81 12.34 6.85
CA SER A 12 11.95 12.17 8.04
C SER A 12 11.68 13.48 8.76
N ASN A 13 12.62 14.46 8.70
CA ASN A 13 12.51 15.79 9.31
C ASN A 13 11.80 16.83 8.44
N ALA A 14 11.51 16.54 7.16
CA ALA A 14 10.76 17.46 6.30
C ALA A 14 9.27 17.45 6.66
N ASN A 15 8.58 18.57 6.40
CA ASN A 15 7.16 18.72 6.71
C ASN A 15 6.32 17.58 6.10
N PRO A 16 5.68 16.74 6.92
CA PRO A 16 4.92 15.60 6.44
C PRO A 16 3.73 16.01 5.57
N THR A 17 3.13 17.17 5.85
CA THR A 17 2.03 17.73 5.06
C THR A 17 2.44 17.95 3.61
N VAL A 18 3.63 18.50 3.35
CA VAL A 18 4.13 18.75 1.99
C VAL A 18 4.32 17.44 1.22
N LYS A 19 4.91 16.42 1.86
CA LYS A 19 5.12 15.11 1.22
C LYS A 19 3.81 14.44 0.83
N VAL A 20 2.84 14.43 1.75
CA VAL A 20 1.50 13.86 1.49
C VAL A 20 0.80 14.61 0.37
N VAL A 21 0.79 15.95 0.42
CA VAL A 21 0.13 16.78 -0.59
C VAL A 21 0.80 16.61 -1.96
N VAL A 22 2.13 16.66 -2.05
CA VAL A 22 2.86 16.48 -3.32
C VAL A 22 2.59 15.09 -3.90
N SER A 23 2.68 14.03 -3.09
CA SER A 23 2.40 12.67 -3.54
C SER A 23 0.97 12.52 -4.05
N LEU A 24 -0.01 13.09 -3.33
CA LEU A 24 -1.42 13.01 -3.68
C LEU A 24 -1.75 13.83 -4.93
N VAL A 25 -1.21 15.04 -5.05
CA VAL A 25 -1.39 15.90 -6.24
C VAL A 25 -0.78 15.23 -7.47
N MET A 26 0.42 14.67 -7.37
CA MET A 26 1.05 13.94 -8.48
C MET A 26 0.27 12.68 -8.85
N LEU A 27 -0.23 11.94 -7.87
CA LEU A 27 -1.07 10.77 -8.11
C LEU A 27 -2.36 11.17 -8.83
N LEU A 28 -3.06 12.19 -8.37
CA LEU A 28 -4.29 12.68 -9.02
C LEU A 28 -4.02 13.19 -10.43
N SER A 29 -2.92 13.93 -10.66
CA SER A 29 -2.56 14.44 -11.99
C SER A 29 -2.38 13.33 -13.03
N VAL A 30 -1.84 12.17 -12.63
CA VAL A 30 -1.70 10.98 -13.49
C VAL A 30 -3.05 10.43 -13.94
N PHE A 31 -4.12 10.59 -13.11
CA PHE A 31 -5.47 10.15 -13.49
C PHE A 31 -6.15 11.11 -14.49
N PHE A 32 -5.90 12.40 -14.39
CA PHE A 32 -6.55 13.40 -15.26
C PHE A 32 -5.84 13.59 -16.60
N ILE A 33 -4.53 13.38 -16.67
CA ILE A 33 -3.74 13.59 -17.89
C ILE A 33 -3.49 12.25 -18.56
N ASN A 34 -3.97 12.10 -19.81
CA ASN A 34 -3.88 10.85 -20.57
C ASN A 34 -2.63 10.77 -21.49
N GLU A 35 -1.62 11.63 -21.27
CA GLU A 35 -0.41 11.63 -22.06
C GLU A 35 0.66 10.68 -21.48
N PRO A 36 1.12 9.65 -22.26
CA PRO A 36 2.08 8.66 -21.76
C PRO A 36 3.43 9.29 -21.38
N LEU A 37 3.86 10.34 -22.10
CA LEU A 37 5.10 11.06 -21.82
C LEU A 37 5.04 11.75 -20.45
N TYR A 38 3.90 12.35 -20.12
CA TYR A 38 3.68 12.97 -18.82
C TYR A 38 3.75 11.94 -17.69
N MET A 39 3.10 10.79 -17.86
CA MET A 39 3.13 9.69 -16.88
C MET A 39 4.55 9.19 -16.64
N ALA A 40 5.32 8.98 -17.72
CA ALA A 40 6.74 8.60 -17.60
C ALA A 40 7.57 9.67 -16.90
N GLY A 41 7.28 10.95 -17.13
CA GLY A 41 7.91 12.07 -16.42
C GLY A 41 7.62 12.05 -14.91
N VAL A 42 6.35 11.88 -14.53
CA VAL A 42 5.95 11.75 -13.10
C VAL A 42 6.63 10.55 -12.45
N PHE A 43 6.65 9.39 -13.13
CA PHE A 43 7.37 8.21 -12.67
C PHE A 43 8.84 8.51 -12.40
N GLY A 44 9.55 9.09 -13.37
CA GLY A 44 10.97 9.44 -13.24
C GLY A 44 11.25 10.43 -12.10
N VAL A 45 10.42 11.44 -11.95
CA VAL A 45 10.54 12.45 -10.86
C VAL A 45 10.33 11.77 -9.50
N MET A 46 9.30 10.95 -9.34
CA MET A 46 9.00 10.28 -8.06
C MET A 46 10.07 9.24 -7.69
N VAL A 47 10.56 8.46 -8.66
CA VAL A 47 11.70 7.56 -8.46
C VAL A 47 12.94 8.35 -8.07
N GLY A 48 13.26 9.43 -8.78
CA GLY A 48 14.38 10.31 -8.46
C GLY A 48 14.29 10.90 -7.06
N CYS A 49 13.13 11.42 -6.66
CA CYS A 49 12.90 11.93 -5.30
C CYS A 49 13.09 10.83 -4.23
N THR A 50 12.64 9.62 -4.50
CA THR A 50 12.76 8.50 -3.55
C THR A 50 14.21 8.05 -3.39
N LEU A 51 14.96 7.95 -4.48
CA LEU A 51 16.34 7.47 -4.46
C LEU A 51 17.35 8.55 -4.03
N LEU A 52 17.22 9.76 -4.57
CA LEU A 52 18.21 10.82 -4.38
C LEU A 52 17.96 11.59 -3.06
N TRP A 53 16.71 11.95 -2.77
CA TRP A 53 16.40 12.75 -1.59
C TRP A 53 16.15 11.92 -0.35
N ALA A 54 15.37 10.84 -0.44
CA ALA A 54 15.13 9.98 0.70
C ALA A 54 16.31 9.02 0.99
N LYS A 55 17.25 8.84 0.04
CA LYS A 55 18.43 7.94 0.14
C LYS A 55 18.04 6.50 0.53
N ILE A 56 16.94 6.01 -0.01
CA ILE A 56 16.52 4.63 0.18
C ILE A 56 17.45 3.71 -0.64
N PRO A 57 17.87 2.56 -0.10
CA PRO A 57 18.69 1.61 -0.84
C PRO A 57 18.01 1.19 -2.14
N VAL A 58 18.64 1.47 -3.28
CA VAL A 58 18.13 1.17 -4.62
C VAL A 58 17.67 -0.27 -4.74
N ARG A 59 18.38 -1.21 -4.11
CA ARG A 59 18.05 -2.64 -4.13
C ARG A 59 16.65 -2.93 -3.56
N ILE A 60 16.28 -2.28 -2.46
CA ILE A 60 14.98 -2.46 -1.80
C ILE A 60 13.88 -1.85 -2.64
N TYR A 61 14.09 -0.62 -3.13
CA TYR A 61 13.14 0.06 -3.98
C TYR A 61 12.87 -0.71 -5.28
N LEU A 62 13.91 -1.15 -5.99
CA LEU A 62 13.79 -1.96 -7.21
C LEU A 62 13.09 -3.28 -6.96
N HIS A 63 13.39 -3.96 -5.84
CA HIS A 63 12.72 -5.21 -5.50
C HIS A 63 11.22 -5.00 -5.32
N THR A 64 10.79 -3.97 -4.59
CA THR A 64 9.37 -3.65 -4.43
C THR A 64 8.73 -3.30 -5.78
N LEU A 65 9.39 -2.47 -6.58
CA LEU A 65 8.88 -2.04 -7.88
C LEU A 65 8.74 -3.21 -8.87
N ILE A 66 9.66 -4.19 -8.84
CA ILE A 66 9.58 -5.42 -9.64
C ILE A 66 8.39 -6.28 -9.19
N PHE A 67 8.14 -6.42 -7.89
CA PHE A 67 6.98 -7.15 -7.40
C PHE A 67 5.67 -6.49 -7.83
N ASP A 68 5.59 -5.17 -7.74
CA ASP A 68 4.41 -4.40 -8.17
C ASP A 68 4.22 -4.53 -9.69
N SER A 69 5.30 -4.46 -10.49
CA SER A 69 5.23 -4.61 -11.94
C SER A 69 4.83 -6.04 -12.35
N LEU A 70 5.27 -7.07 -11.61
CA LEU A 70 4.88 -8.46 -11.86
C LEU A 70 3.36 -8.66 -11.73
N PHE A 71 2.70 -7.89 -10.87
CA PHE A 71 1.25 -7.92 -10.73
C PHE A 71 0.53 -7.09 -11.81
N ILE A 72 1.13 -5.96 -12.23
CA ILE A 72 0.55 -5.06 -13.23
C ILE A 72 0.62 -5.67 -14.63
N ILE A 73 1.71 -6.39 -14.97
CA ILE A 73 1.94 -6.97 -16.30
C ILE A 73 0.81 -7.91 -16.74
N PRO A 74 0.31 -8.88 -15.95
CA PRO A 74 -0.80 -9.73 -16.37
C PRO A 74 -2.08 -8.94 -16.66
N GLY A 75 -2.37 -7.90 -15.87
CA GLY A 75 -3.50 -7.01 -16.11
C GLY A 75 -3.38 -6.24 -17.42
N ALA A 76 -2.20 -5.69 -17.72
CA ALA A 76 -1.94 -5.01 -19.00
C ALA A 76 -1.98 -5.97 -20.19
N LEU A 77 -1.44 -7.19 -20.04
CA LEU A 77 -1.51 -8.23 -21.06
C LEU A 77 -2.97 -8.65 -21.36
N ALA A 78 -3.82 -8.75 -20.34
CA ALA A 78 -5.23 -9.07 -20.54
C ALA A 78 -5.95 -8.03 -21.43
N LEU A 79 -5.55 -6.76 -21.36
CA LEU A 79 -6.10 -5.69 -22.20
C LEU A 79 -5.65 -5.76 -23.67
N LEU A 80 -4.55 -6.46 -23.96
CA LEU A 80 -4.08 -6.64 -25.35
C LEU A 80 -5.03 -7.55 -26.16
N PHE A 81 -5.68 -8.51 -25.47
CA PHE A 81 -6.53 -9.49 -26.13
C PHE A 81 -7.97 -8.97 -26.20
N THR A 82 -8.44 -8.79 -27.43
CA THR A 82 -9.87 -8.53 -27.68
C THR A 82 -10.52 -9.84 -28.11
N ILE A 83 -11.62 -10.19 -27.46
CA ILE A 83 -12.50 -11.27 -27.85
C ILE A 83 -13.67 -10.64 -28.62
N SER A 84 -13.70 -10.77 -29.92
CA SER A 84 -14.82 -10.34 -30.75
C SER A 84 -15.64 -11.55 -31.20
N SER A 85 -16.94 -11.51 -30.95
CA SER A 85 -17.89 -12.50 -31.42
C SER A 85 -18.61 -11.93 -32.65
N GLY A 86 -18.25 -12.41 -33.85
CA GLY A 86 -18.95 -12.04 -35.10
C GLY A 86 -18.01 -11.58 -36.21
N THR A 87 -18.36 -11.98 -37.46
CA THR A 87 -17.64 -11.81 -38.68
C THR A 87 -17.55 -10.38 -39.26
N SER A 88 -17.66 -9.35 -38.46
CA SER A 88 -17.69 -7.94 -38.94
C SER A 88 -16.83 -7.02 -38.11
N GLY A 89 -15.59 -7.38 -37.87
CA GLY A 89 -14.61 -6.47 -37.29
C GLY A 89 -13.64 -5.98 -38.34
N SER A 90 -13.96 -4.90 -39.06
CA SER A 90 -12.98 -4.11 -39.83
C SER A 90 -12.10 -3.32 -38.89
N GLY A 91 -11.44 -4.00 -37.95
CA GLY A 91 -10.42 -3.43 -37.11
C GLY A 91 -9.04 -3.81 -37.63
N ASP A 92 -8.07 -2.91 -37.62
CA ASP A 92 -6.66 -3.19 -37.91
C ASP A 92 -6.12 -4.19 -36.89
N TYR A 93 -6.37 -5.47 -37.13
CA TYR A 93 -5.77 -6.55 -36.36
C TYR A 93 -4.31 -6.71 -36.78
N LEU A 94 -3.37 -6.55 -35.87
CA LEU A 94 -1.96 -6.90 -36.10
C LEU A 94 -1.74 -8.41 -36.15
N PHE A 95 -2.47 -9.14 -35.31
CA PHE A 95 -2.52 -10.60 -35.27
C PHE A 95 -3.94 -11.04 -34.87
N ALA A 96 -4.55 -11.92 -35.61
CA ALA A 96 -5.84 -12.51 -35.29
C ALA A 96 -5.74 -14.04 -35.34
N PHE A 97 -6.23 -14.69 -34.31
CA PHE A 97 -6.43 -16.15 -34.28
C PHE A 97 -7.93 -16.43 -34.20
N ASP A 98 -8.47 -17.08 -35.22
CA ASP A 98 -9.86 -17.49 -35.24
C ASP A 98 -10.02 -18.85 -34.55
N PHE A 99 -10.73 -18.86 -33.44
CA PHE A 99 -11.08 -20.07 -32.71
C PHE A 99 -12.60 -20.25 -32.70
N PHE A 100 -13.09 -21.08 -33.62
CA PHE A 100 -14.48 -21.54 -33.80
C PHE A 100 -15.55 -20.44 -34.06
N GLN A 101 -15.86 -19.55 -33.17
CA GLN A 101 -16.79 -18.41 -33.29
C GLN A 101 -16.25 -17.13 -32.66
N PHE A 102 -15.05 -17.18 -32.11
CA PHE A 102 -14.42 -16.08 -31.43
C PHE A 102 -13.10 -15.75 -32.14
N THR A 103 -12.94 -14.51 -32.55
CA THR A 103 -11.67 -13.98 -33.03
C THR A 103 -10.95 -13.35 -31.86
N ILE A 104 -9.83 -13.95 -31.44
CA ILE A 104 -8.92 -13.37 -30.45
C ILE A 104 -7.84 -12.65 -31.24
N GLY A 105 -7.81 -11.34 -31.15
CA GLY A 105 -6.86 -10.52 -31.89
C GLY A 105 -6.23 -9.43 -31.06
N ILE A 106 -5.05 -8.98 -31.49
CA ILE A 106 -4.37 -7.80 -30.95
C ILE A 106 -4.62 -6.67 -31.96
N THR A 107 -5.28 -5.60 -31.45
CA THR A 107 -5.55 -4.39 -32.23
C THR A 107 -4.56 -3.31 -31.86
N THR A 108 -4.17 -2.42 -32.77
CA THR A 108 -3.31 -1.26 -32.52
C THR A 108 -3.86 -0.39 -31.39
N THR A 109 -5.17 -0.20 -31.34
CA THR A 109 -5.88 0.55 -30.28
C THR A 109 -5.66 -0.08 -28.90
N ASN A 110 -5.73 -1.41 -28.79
CA ASN A 110 -5.52 -2.11 -27.52
C ASN A 110 -4.05 -2.06 -27.06
N LEU A 111 -3.12 -2.08 -28.01
CA LEU A 111 -1.70 -1.91 -27.67
C LEU A 111 -1.44 -0.53 -27.03
N VAL A 112 -2.02 0.52 -27.62
CA VAL A 112 -1.93 1.89 -27.06
C VAL A 112 -2.61 1.96 -25.71
N LEU A 113 -3.81 1.40 -25.58
CA LEU A 113 -4.53 1.37 -24.30
C LEU A 113 -3.78 0.59 -23.21
N ALA A 114 -3.26 -0.59 -23.53
CA ALA A 114 -2.49 -1.39 -22.58
C ALA A 114 -1.21 -0.68 -22.11
N SER A 115 -0.48 -0.04 -23.05
CA SER A 115 0.71 0.75 -22.72
C SER A 115 0.38 1.95 -21.83
N LEU A 116 -0.71 2.66 -22.10
CA LEU A 116 -1.17 3.79 -21.32
C LEU A 116 -1.58 3.36 -19.91
N VAL A 117 -2.33 2.28 -19.77
CA VAL A 117 -2.73 1.72 -18.48
C VAL A 117 -1.52 1.25 -17.68
N PHE A 118 -0.54 0.60 -18.34
CA PHE A 118 0.70 0.20 -17.70
C PHE A 118 1.51 1.40 -17.18
N CYS A 119 1.71 2.42 -18.00
CA CYS A 119 2.41 3.65 -17.59
C CYS A 119 1.68 4.36 -16.45
N ARG A 120 0.34 4.42 -16.50
CA ARG A 120 -0.48 5.00 -15.43
C ARG A 120 -0.32 4.25 -14.12
N ALA A 121 -0.42 2.93 -14.14
CA ALA A 121 -0.27 2.09 -12.97
C ALA A 121 1.12 2.23 -12.34
N MET A 122 2.19 2.17 -13.16
CA MET A 122 3.57 2.33 -12.68
C MET A 122 3.82 3.71 -12.07
N SER A 123 3.27 4.77 -12.68
CA SER A 123 3.39 6.13 -12.13
C SER A 123 2.63 6.28 -10.81
N GLY A 124 1.42 5.71 -10.72
CA GLY A 124 0.63 5.69 -9.49
C GLY A 124 1.34 4.94 -8.35
N VAL A 125 1.88 3.76 -8.66
CA VAL A 125 2.68 2.97 -7.70
C VAL A 125 3.90 3.75 -7.21
N SER A 126 4.64 4.43 -8.11
CA SER A 126 5.81 5.21 -7.70
C SER A 126 5.46 6.35 -6.75
N CYS A 127 4.30 7.03 -6.95
CA CYS A 127 3.81 8.06 -6.04
C CYS A 127 3.48 7.50 -4.66
N MET A 128 2.85 6.32 -4.60
CA MET A 128 2.54 5.64 -3.34
C MET A 128 3.79 5.12 -2.63
N LEU A 129 4.74 4.54 -3.36
CA LEU A 129 6.02 4.10 -2.80
C LEU A 129 6.81 5.28 -2.21
N PHE A 130 6.83 6.44 -2.89
CA PHE A 130 7.41 7.64 -2.33
C PHE A 130 6.78 7.99 -0.97
N LEU A 131 5.45 7.99 -0.87
CA LEU A 131 4.74 8.29 0.37
C LEU A 131 5.07 7.28 1.48
N ILE A 132 4.98 5.98 1.17
CA ILE A 132 5.22 4.89 2.13
C ILE A 132 6.65 4.92 2.69
N TYR A 133 7.64 5.15 1.83
CA TYR A 133 9.04 5.16 2.25
C TYR A 133 9.49 6.46 2.91
N THR A 134 8.80 7.57 2.69
CA THR A 134 9.22 8.89 3.21
C THR A 134 8.44 9.38 4.41
N THR A 135 7.22 8.85 4.64
CA THR A 135 6.32 9.36 5.66
C THR A 135 5.85 8.26 6.59
N PRO A 136 6.32 8.22 7.87
CA PRO A 136 5.81 7.30 8.86
C PRO A 136 4.29 7.46 9.09
N VAL A 137 3.59 6.35 9.37
CA VAL A 137 2.13 6.35 9.54
C VAL A 137 1.66 7.32 10.62
N MET A 138 2.42 7.47 11.71
CA MET A 138 2.10 8.45 12.76
C MET A 138 2.15 9.91 12.27
N GLN A 139 3.02 10.22 11.31
CA GLN A 139 3.06 11.55 10.68
C GLN A 139 1.84 11.77 9.77
N ILE A 140 1.36 10.70 9.10
CA ILE A 140 0.13 10.75 8.30
C ILE A 140 -1.07 11.08 9.20
N ALA A 141 -1.18 10.44 10.38
CA ALA A 141 -2.21 10.77 11.37
C ALA A 141 -2.23 12.27 11.73
N GLY A 142 -1.07 12.88 11.86
CA GLY A 142 -0.99 14.29 12.11
C GLY A 142 -1.32 15.20 10.93
N VAL A 143 -1.08 14.76 9.70
CA VAL A 143 -1.58 15.48 8.52
C VAL A 143 -3.10 15.40 8.48
N MET A 144 -3.69 14.24 8.83
CA MET A 144 -5.14 14.07 8.93
C MET A 144 -5.76 14.97 10.00
N LYS A 145 -5.09 15.17 11.14
CA LYS A 145 -5.51 16.13 12.17
C LYS A 145 -5.54 17.56 11.63
N LYS A 146 -4.53 17.95 10.85
CA LYS A 146 -4.51 19.28 10.19
C LYS A 146 -5.58 19.44 9.13
N ALA A 147 -6.00 18.36 8.50
CA ALA A 147 -7.10 18.33 7.53
C ALA A 147 -8.49 18.35 8.20
N HIS A 148 -8.57 18.63 9.52
CA HIS A 148 -9.82 18.70 10.30
C HIS A 148 -10.64 17.40 10.28
N ILE A 149 -9.98 16.24 10.17
CA ILE A 149 -10.63 14.94 10.34
C ILE A 149 -11.02 14.76 11.80
N SER A 150 -12.17 14.14 12.05
CA SER A 150 -12.74 13.89 13.38
C SER A 150 -11.68 13.32 14.35
N ASN A 151 -11.62 13.85 15.58
CA ASN A 151 -10.71 13.37 16.62
C ASN A 151 -10.95 11.89 16.92
N THR A 152 -12.21 11.45 16.98
CA THR A 152 -12.57 10.04 17.20
C THR A 152 -11.98 9.12 16.14
N PHE A 153 -12.01 9.53 14.87
CA PHE A 153 -11.39 8.74 13.79
C PHE A 153 -9.87 8.62 13.97
N LEU A 154 -9.22 9.73 14.33
CA LEU A 154 -7.78 9.75 14.58
C LEU A 154 -7.38 8.86 15.76
N GLU A 155 -8.17 8.86 16.81
CA GLU A 155 -7.98 7.98 17.97
C GLU A 155 -8.04 6.51 17.57
N ILE A 156 -9.11 6.12 16.87
CA ILE A 156 -9.26 4.76 16.37
C ILE A 156 -8.10 4.38 15.46
N PHE A 157 -7.69 5.27 14.55
CA PHE A 157 -6.59 5.04 13.63
C PHE A 157 -5.26 4.80 14.36
N ILE A 158 -4.91 5.64 15.33
CA ILE A 158 -3.68 5.52 16.13
C ILE A 158 -3.68 4.24 16.96
N LEU A 159 -4.81 3.94 17.61
CA LEU A 159 -4.97 2.74 18.42
C LEU A 159 -4.88 1.47 17.56
N THR A 160 -5.57 1.45 16.42
CA THR A 160 -5.50 0.33 15.48
C THR A 160 -4.07 0.09 15.01
N TYR A 161 -3.35 1.15 14.63
CA TYR A 161 -1.95 1.06 14.22
C TYR A 161 -1.07 0.45 15.31
N ARG A 162 -1.23 0.86 16.57
CA ARG A 162 -0.51 0.29 17.70
C ARG A 162 -0.83 -1.19 17.90
N PHE A 163 -2.12 -1.56 17.86
CA PHE A 163 -2.56 -2.93 18.04
C PHE A 163 -2.10 -3.88 16.94
N ILE A 164 -1.95 -3.41 15.69
CA ILE A 164 -1.41 -4.21 14.60
C ILE A 164 -0.02 -4.79 14.98
N PHE A 165 0.89 -3.99 15.54
CA PHE A 165 2.21 -4.48 15.93
C PHE A 165 2.16 -5.39 17.15
N ASP A 166 1.34 -5.06 18.14
CA ASP A 166 1.18 -5.88 19.33
C ASP A 166 0.63 -7.27 18.98
N TYR A 167 -0.42 -7.33 18.14
CA TYR A 167 -0.97 -8.61 17.68
C TYR A 167 -0.05 -9.36 16.70
N TRP A 168 0.73 -8.65 15.90
CA TRP A 168 1.69 -9.30 15.02
C TRP A 168 2.70 -10.19 15.76
N ASP A 169 3.19 -9.73 16.89
CA ASP A 169 4.11 -10.53 17.69
C ASP A 169 3.39 -11.69 18.41
N LYS A 170 2.16 -11.50 18.86
CA LYS A 170 1.30 -12.57 19.40
C LYS A 170 0.99 -13.64 18.33
N ILE A 171 0.69 -13.23 17.09
CA ILE A 171 0.46 -14.13 15.95
C ILE A 171 1.68 -15.00 15.69
N LYS A 172 2.88 -14.42 15.64
CA LYS A 172 4.12 -15.18 15.44
C LYS A 172 4.33 -16.23 16.54
N LEU A 173 4.13 -15.84 17.80
CA LEU A 173 4.28 -16.75 18.94
C LEU A 173 3.28 -17.92 18.83
N MET A 174 2.01 -17.63 18.54
CA MET A 174 0.98 -18.65 18.35
C MET A 174 1.28 -19.53 17.14
N ALA A 175 1.72 -18.97 16.01
CA ALA A 175 2.06 -19.72 14.82
C ALA A 175 3.21 -20.72 15.10
N THR A 176 4.27 -20.27 15.78
CA THR A 176 5.36 -21.14 16.21
C THR A 176 4.89 -22.25 17.15
N ALA A 177 3.99 -21.93 18.11
CA ALA A 177 3.42 -22.93 19.00
C ALA A 177 2.59 -23.97 18.25
N GLN A 178 1.84 -23.58 17.23
CA GLN A 178 1.08 -24.50 16.38
C GLN A 178 2.00 -25.37 15.50
N GLU A 179 3.08 -24.79 14.99
CA GLU A 179 4.10 -25.52 14.21
C GLU A 179 4.73 -26.63 15.05
N LEU A 180 5.11 -26.34 16.29
CA LEU A 180 5.68 -27.34 17.22
C LEU A 180 4.69 -28.47 17.57
N ARG A 181 3.38 -28.22 17.45
CA ARG A 181 2.31 -29.21 17.62
C ARG A 181 1.90 -29.89 16.32
N PHE A 182 2.67 -29.76 15.25
CA PHE A 182 2.36 -30.27 13.92
C PHE A 182 1.04 -29.75 13.35
N GLY A 183 0.62 -28.54 13.75
CA GLY A 183 -0.63 -27.91 13.35
C GLY A 183 -0.74 -27.56 11.87
N TYR A 184 0.34 -27.66 11.10
CA TYR A 184 0.39 -27.39 9.65
C TYR A 184 0.69 -28.63 8.81
N ARG A 185 0.59 -29.84 9.40
CA ARG A 185 0.92 -31.09 8.69
C ARG A 185 0.04 -31.37 7.47
N ASN A 186 -1.25 -31.07 7.55
CA ASN A 186 -2.23 -31.26 6.48
C ASN A 186 -3.11 -30.03 6.34
N LEU A 187 -3.68 -29.75 5.15
CA LEU A 187 -4.55 -28.61 4.90
C LEU A 187 -5.71 -28.51 5.91
N ARG A 188 -6.36 -29.65 6.24
CA ARG A 188 -7.46 -29.68 7.20
C ARG A 188 -7.02 -29.26 8.61
N VAL A 189 -5.87 -29.78 9.06
CA VAL A 189 -5.28 -29.44 10.38
C VAL A 189 -4.79 -28.00 10.39
N ALA A 190 -4.20 -27.51 9.29
CA ALA A 190 -3.77 -26.13 9.15
C ALA A 190 -4.93 -25.14 9.26
N ILE A 191 -6.06 -25.40 8.58
CA ILE A 191 -7.27 -24.58 8.69
C ILE A 191 -7.78 -24.55 10.13
N GLN A 192 -7.79 -25.70 10.80
CA GLN A 192 -8.23 -25.80 12.20
C GLN A 192 -7.30 -25.04 13.15
N SER A 193 -5.99 -25.12 12.94
CA SER A 193 -4.98 -24.37 13.70
C SER A 193 -5.13 -22.86 13.50
N ILE A 194 -5.35 -22.42 12.26
CA ILE A 194 -5.60 -21.01 11.95
C ILE A 194 -6.91 -20.53 12.60
N ALA A 195 -7.98 -21.34 12.55
CA ALA A 195 -9.25 -20.99 13.19
C ALA A 195 -9.11 -20.83 14.71
N MET A 196 -8.40 -21.73 15.38
CA MET A 196 -8.09 -21.60 16.81
C MET A 196 -7.25 -20.36 17.11
N MET A 197 -6.25 -20.05 16.27
CA MET A 197 -5.43 -18.87 16.43
C MET A 197 -6.25 -17.58 16.29
N LEU A 198 -7.12 -17.51 15.29
CA LEU A 198 -8.01 -16.34 15.08
C LEU A 198 -8.99 -16.18 16.24
N SER A 199 -9.57 -17.28 16.76
CA SER A 199 -10.46 -17.26 17.93
C SER A 199 -9.74 -16.70 19.16
N ASN A 200 -8.51 -17.18 19.44
CA ASN A 200 -7.72 -16.71 20.57
C ASN A 200 -7.32 -15.22 20.40
N LEU A 201 -6.96 -14.80 19.18
CA LEU A 201 -6.66 -13.40 18.91
C LEU A 201 -7.87 -12.50 19.14
N PHE A 202 -9.07 -12.95 18.76
CA PHE A 202 -10.29 -12.20 19.00
C PHE A 202 -10.58 -12.05 20.51
N LEU A 203 -10.46 -13.12 21.28
CA LEU A 203 -10.61 -13.06 22.74
C LEU A 203 -9.59 -12.12 23.39
N MET A 204 -8.31 -12.20 22.97
CA MET A 204 -7.28 -11.28 23.43
C MET A 204 -7.57 -9.83 23.03
N ALA A 205 -8.20 -9.59 21.86
CA ALA A 205 -8.58 -8.25 21.44
C ALA A 205 -9.65 -7.65 22.37
N ILE A 206 -10.65 -8.44 22.75
CA ILE A 206 -11.68 -8.02 23.70
C ILE A 206 -11.04 -7.70 25.06
N GLN A 207 -10.19 -8.58 25.57
CA GLN A 207 -9.49 -8.34 26.84
C GLN A 207 -8.62 -7.08 26.80
N SER A 208 -7.85 -6.91 25.72
CA SER A 208 -7.02 -5.69 25.55
C SER A 208 -7.85 -4.41 25.46
N TYR A 209 -9.04 -4.48 24.88
CA TYR A 209 -9.99 -3.37 24.85
C TYR A 209 -10.47 -3.01 26.27
N GLU A 210 -10.88 -4.01 27.06
CA GLU A 210 -11.32 -3.79 28.43
C GLU A 210 -10.22 -3.20 29.32
N GLU A 211 -9.00 -3.76 29.27
CA GLU A 211 -7.83 -3.25 29.98
C GLU A 211 -7.49 -1.80 29.59
N MET A 212 -7.60 -1.50 28.30
CA MET A 212 -7.33 -0.16 27.79
C MET A 212 -8.39 0.82 28.24
N THR A 213 -9.67 0.46 28.21
CA THR A 213 -10.78 1.30 28.68
C THR A 213 -10.59 1.64 30.17
N GLN A 214 -10.29 0.66 30.99
CA GLN A 214 -9.99 0.87 32.42
C GLN A 214 -8.79 1.79 32.62
N THR A 215 -7.72 1.60 31.83
CA THR A 215 -6.53 2.44 31.92
C THR A 215 -6.82 3.89 31.53
N LEU A 216 -7.66 4.12 30.52
CA LEU A 216 -8.07 5.46 30.09
C LEU A 216 -8.95 6.13 31.14
N GLU A 217 -9.89 5.40 31.75
CA GLU A 217 -10.73 5.89 32.84
C GLU A 217 -9.88 6.31 34.05
N LEU A 218 -8.93 5.48 34.47
CA LEU A 218 -8.01 5.79 35.56
C LEU A 218 -7.15 7.03 35.27
N LYS A 219 -6.82 7.29 34.00
CA LYS A 219 -6.07 8.48 33.59
C LYS A 219 -6.96 9.70 33.35
N GLN A 220 -8.26 9.62 33.68
CA GLN A 220 -9.24 10.69 33.45
C GLN A 220 -9.23 11.21 32.01
N TYR A 221 -9.15 10.27 31.04
CA TYR A 221 -9.12 10.61 29.63
C TYR A 221 -10.43 11.26 29.17
N GLN A 222 -10.36 12.49 28.64
CA GLN A 222 -11.52 13.28 28.22
C GLN A 222 -11.69 13.34 26.69
N GLY A 223 -11.13 12.39 25.94
CA GLY A 223 -11.35 12.33 24.49
C GLY A 223 -10.37 13.14 23.62
N ASP A 224 -9.18 13.48 24.11
CA ASP A 224 -8.19 14.23 23.32
C ASP A 224 -6.80 13.58 23.39
N PHE A 225 -6.44 12.77 22.38
CA PHE A 225 -5.08 12.29 22.23
C PHE A 225 -4.18 13.43 21.74
N HIS A 226 -3.34 13.95 22.62
CA HIS A 226 -2.28 14.86 22.23
C HIS A 226 -1.18 14.09 21.49
N VAL A 227 -1.25 14.09 20.16
CA VAL A 227 -0.16 13.57 19.32
C VAL A 227 1.00 14.55 19.41
N SER A 228 1.90 14.34 20.38
CA SER A 228 3.13 15.11 20.48
C SER A 228 4.09 14.70 19.37
N TYR A 229 4.22 15.53 18.36
CA TYR A 229 5.35 15.43 17.44
C TYR A 229 6.61 15.85 18.18
N ARG A 230 7.47 14.93 18.49
CA ARG A 230 8.83 15.24 18.91
C ARG A 230 9.53 15.92 17.73
N LYS A 231 9.43 17.25 17.64
CA LYS A 231 10.36 18.04 16.86
C LYS A 231 11.75 17.63 17.34
N GLY A 232 12.56 17.07 16.43
CA GLY A 232 13.93 16.71 16.76
C GLY A 232 14.58 17.82 17.56
N LEU A 233 15.12 17.45 18.70
CA LEU A 233 15.99 18.31 19.49
C LEU A 233 17.02 18.88 18.52
N LYS A 234 16.97 20.20 18.23
CA LYS A 234 18.13 20.94 17.82
C LYS A 234 19.11 20.78 18.99
N ASN A 235 20.14 20.00 18.77
CA ASN A 235 21.33 20.11 19.60
C ASN A 235 21.92 21.49 19.29
N ASP A 236 21.84 22.38 20.25
CA ASP A 236 22.70 23.55 20.35
C ASP A 236 24.13 23.08 20.66
#